data_1d1fbbb499dab5a105aed65e7b590522
#
_entry.id   1d1fbbb499dab5a105aed65e7b590522
#
_cell.length_a   1.000
_cell.length_b   1.000
_cell.length_c   1.000
_cell.angle_alpha   90.00
_cell.angle_beta   90.00
_cell.angle_gamma   90.00
#
_symmetry.space_group_name_H-M   'P 1'
#
loop_
_entity.id
_entity.type
_entity.pdbx_description
1 polymer ?
#
loop_
_entity_poly.entity_id
_entity_poly.type
_entity_poly.pdbx_seq_one_letter_code
_entity_poly.pdbx_strand_id
1 'polypeptide(L)'
;PELQSMLFNHVEELGKDRIRKSRNYTRFQTKLDFDVVKGLKLSTQFIYEIDRNNTSAYSESDSFIMRYMKNVYTTKDGDNYSCLLPKSGGKLATTQSNTDNWTFRAQASYTRTFGKHAVDVIGGFEFRETRIKGTRNLMLGYDDQNQAQATTSVSYVDLANFERTPFFCKNLLAREQIY
;
A
#
# COMPACT_ATOMS: atom_id res chain seq x y z
N PRO A 1 30.55 -17.36 4.16
CA PRO A 1 29.76 -16.36 4.85
C PRO A 1 29.12 -17.02 6.09
N GLU A 2 29.39 -16.44 7.25
CA GLU A 2 28.79 -16.84 8.51
C GLU A 2 27.37 -16.28 8.64
N LEU A 3 26.58 -16.84 9.56
CA LEU A 3 25.27 -16.26 9.90
C LEU A 3 25.47 -14.86 10.49
N GLN A 4 24.54 -13.96 10.19
CA GLN A 4 24.55 -12.60 10.70
C GLN A 4 24.23 -12.59 12.21
N SER A 5 24.87 -11.68 12.96
CA SER A 5 24.57 -11.47 14.37
C SER A 5 23.12 -11.02 14.57
N MET A 6 22.45 -11.62 15.54
CA MET A 6 21.07 -11.28 15.92
C MET A 6 21.00 -10.37 17.15
N LEU A 7 22.14 -9.80 17.58
CA LEU A 7 22.14 -8.79 18.64
C LEU A 7 21.31 -7.58 18.20
N PHE A 8 20.44 -7.15 19.09
CA PHE A 8 19.55 -6.02 18.86
C PHE A 8 19.89 -4.88 19.82
N ASN A 9 20.24 -3.74 19.27
CA ASN A 9 20.46 -2.51 20.02
C ASN A 9 19.51 -1.44 19.49
N HIS A 10 18.58 -1.01 20.33
CA HIS A 10 17.56 -0.02 19.96
C HIS A 10 18.16 1.29 19.39
N VAL A 11 19.29 1.74 19.91
CA VAL A 11 19.92 3.00 19.49
C VAL A 11 20.55 2.85 18.11
N GLU A 12 21.22 1.73 17.85
CA GLU A 12 21.87 1.45 16.56
C GLU A 12 20.85 1.15 15.45
N GLU A 13 19.69 0.61 15.79
CA GLU A 13 18.63 0.33 14.82
C GLU A 13 17.78 1.57 14.47
N LEU A 14 17.90 2.66 15.24
CA LEU A 14 17.22 3.91 14.93
C LEU A 14 17.68 4.46 13.58
N GLY A 15 16.73 4.62 12.67
CA GLY A 15 17.00 5.18 11.33
C GLY A 15 17.35 4.15 10.25
N LYS A 16 17.66 2.90 10.62
CA LYS A 16 17.94 1.84 9.64
C LYS A 16 16.67 1.37 8.92
N ASP A 17 15.53 1.43 9.60
CA ASP A 17 14.21 1.14 9.02
C ASP A 17 13.43 2.44 8.87
N ARG A 18 13.17 2.85 7.63
CA ARG A 18 12.50 4.11 7.31
C ARG A 18 11.22 3.87 6.54
N ILE A 19 10.11 4.42 7.03
CA ILE A 19 8.83 4.39 6.33
C ILE A 19 8.44 5.81 5.95
N ARG A 20 8.30 6.05 4.65
CA ARG A 20 7.80 7.30 4.10
C ARG A 20 6.42 7.07 3.51
N LYS A 21 5.44 7.86 3.96
CA LYS A 21 4.08 7.86 3.43
C LYS A 21 3.77 9.23 2.84
N SER A 22 3.20 9.23 1.65
CA SER A 22 2.69 10.43 0.98
C SER A 22 1.27 10.17 0.53
N ARG A 23 0.39 11.10 0.82
CA ARG A 23 -1.00 11.08 0.36
C ARG A 23 -1.35 12.41 -0.28
N ASN A 24 -1.82 12.35 -1.51
CA ASN A 24 -2.38 13.48 -2.22
C ASN A 24 -3.87 13.23 -2.46
N TYR A 25 -4.70 14.07 -1.84
CA TYR A 25 -6.15 14.01 -1.99
C TYR A 25 -6.63 15.29 -2.64
N THR A 26 -7.37 15.15 -3.73
CA THR A 26 -8.00 16.25 -4.44
C THR A 26 -9.47 15.95 -4.59
N ARG A 27 -10.32 16.93 -4.26
CA ARG A 27 -11.76 16.85 -4.45
C ARG A 27 -12.25 18.08 -5.22
N PHE A 28 -12.94 17.81 -6.31
CA PHE A 28 -13.70 18.79 -7.05
C PHE A 28 -15.19 18.53 -6.81
N GLN A 29 -15.93 19.58 -6.50
CA GLN A 29 -17.37 19.47 -6.29
C GLN A 29 -18.05 20.67 -6.90
N THR A 30 -19.10 20.41 -7.68
CA THR A 30 -20.02 21.45 -8.19
C THR A 30 -21.45 21.08 -7.85
N LYS A 31 -22.23 22.08 -7.54
CA LYS A 31 -23.67 21.97 -7.30
C LYS A 31 -24.38 23.04 -8.09
N LEU A 32 -25.44 22.67 -8.76
CA LEU A 32 -26.30 23.57 -9.52
C LEU A 32 -27.74 23.39 -9.04
N ASP A 33 -28.38 24.47 -8.68
CA ASP A 33 -29.77 24.51 -8.26
C ASP A 33 -30.55 25.38 -9.24
N PHE A 34 -31.65 24.86 -9.78
CA PHE A 34 -32.51 25.54 -10.77
C PHE A 34 -33.94 25.60 -10.26
N ASP A 35 -34.54 26.76 -10.23
CA ASP A 35 -35.97 26.95 -10.08
C ASP A 35 -36.61 26.91 -11.46
N VAL A 36 -37.18 25.77 -11.85
CA VAL A 36 -37.72 25.53 -13.21
C VAL A 36 -39.06 26.25 -13.42
N VAL A 37 -39.95 26.03 -12.47
CA VAL A 37 -41.28 26.69 -12.40
C VAL A 37 -41.67 26.86 -10.93
N LYS A 38 -42.72 27.66 -10.66
CA LYS A 38 -43.17 27.85 -9.27
C LYS A 38 -43.44 26.52 -8.59
N GLY A 39 -42.66 26.25 -7.54
CA GLY A 39 -42.73 25.05 -6.71
C GLY A 39 -41.85 23.89 -7.16
N LEU A 40 -41.24 23.91 -8.34
CA LEU A 40 -40.33 22.86 -8.82
C LEU A 40 -38.88 23.35 -8.81
N LYS A 41 -38.06 22.70 -7.98
CA LYS A 41 -36.61 22.88 -7.89
C LYS A 41 -35.89 21.63 -8.38
N LEU A 42 -34.90 21.81 -9.22
CA LEU A 42 -33.96 20.80 -9.63
C LEU A 42 -32.60 21.11 -9.02
N SER A 43 -32.02 20.12 -8.35
CA SER A 43 -30.66 20.19 -7.82
C SER A 43 -29.81 19.13 -8.47
N THR A 44 -28.65 19.51 -9.01
CA THR A 44 -27.66 18.56 -9.52
C THR A 44 -26.34 18.77 -8.81
N GLN A 45 -25.65 17.67 -8.53
CA GLN A 45 -24.36 17.68 -7.88
C GLN A 45 -23.41 16.72 -8.57
N PHE A 46 -22.21 17.18 -8.85
CA PHE A 46 -21.12 16.36 -9.36
C PHE A 46 -19.94 16.47 -8.40
N ILE A 47 -19.39 15.33 -8.02
CA ILE A 47 -18.21 15.21 -7.17
C ILE A 47 -17.21 14.34 -7.90
N TYR A 48 -15.96 14.78 -7.97
CA TYR A 48 -14.83 14.00 -8.44
C TYR A 48 -13.72 14.04 -7.40
N GLU A 49 -13.24 12.86 -7.01
CA GLU A 49 -12.24 12.71 -5.97
C GLU A 49 -11.08 11.86 -6.49
N ILE A 50 -9.88 12.33 -6.24
CA ILE A 50 -8.63 11.65 -6.56
C ILE A 50 -7.87 11.45 -5.27
N ASP A 51 -7.54 10.20 -4.95
CA ASP A 51 -6.70 9.86 -3.80
C ASP A 51 -5.49 9.06 -4.28
N ARG A 52 -4.30 9.58 -4.04
CA ARG A 52 -3.02 8.97 -4.43
C ARG A 52 -2.20 8.73 -3.18
N ASN A 53 -2.10 7.46 -2.79
CA ASN A 53 -1.33 7.02 -1.63
C ASN A 53 -0.06 6.31 -2.08
N ASN A 54 1.08 6.80 -1.63
CA ASN A 54 2.38 6.18 -1.86
C ASN A 54 3.02 5.86 -0.51
N THR A 55 3.41 4.61 -0.31
CA THR A 55 4.18 4.17 0.84
C THR A 55 5.47 3.55 0.36
N SER A 56 6.58 4.00 0.93
CA SER A 56 7.92 3.46 0.71
C SER A 56 8.49 3.05 2.05
N ALA A 57 8.82 1.77 2.20
CA ALA A 57 9.45 1.20 3.38
C ALA A 57 10.83 0.69 2.98
N TYR A 58 11.85 1.32 3.51
CA TYR A 58 13.25 0.97 3.28
C TYR A 58 13.87 0.42 4.55
N SER A 59 14.60 -0.70 4.42
CA SER A 59 15.40 -1.29 5.48
C SER A 59 16.84 -1.40 4.99
N GLU A 60 17.78 -0.87 5.76
CA GLU A 60 19.22 -0.94 5.44
C GLU A 60 19.73 -2.38 5.48
N SER A 61 20.82 -2.64 4.77
CA SER A 61 21.38 -4.00 4.60
C SER A 61 21.85 -4.64 5.91
N ASP A 62 22.15 -3.84 6.91
CA ASP A 62 22.60 -4.21 8.25
C ASP A 62 21.53 -4.03 9.33
N SER A 63 20.29 -3.62 8.95
CA SER A 63 19.17 -3.55 9.88
C SER A 63 18.84 -4.95 10.45
N PHE A 64 18.28 -4.99 11.64
CA PHE A 64 17.89 -6.24 12.28
C PHE A 64 16.98 -7.10 11.38
N ILE A 65 16.02 -6.46 10.70
CA ILE A 65 15.11 -7.14 9.77
C ILE A 65 15.88 -7.78 8.62
N MET A 66 16.86 -7.08 8.05
CA MET A 66 17.66 -7.62 6.94
C MET A 66 18.62 -8.71 7.39
N ARG A 67 19.25 -8.58 8.56
CA ARG A 67 20.08 -9.62 9.16
C ARG A 67 19.26 -10.89 9.44
N TYR A 68 18.07 -10.71 10.02
CA TYR A 68 17.12 -11.81 10.22
C TYR A 68 16.74 -12.49 8.90
N MET A 69 16.33 -11.73 7.90
CA MET A 69 15.97 -12.27 6.59
C MET A 69 17.15 -13.02 5.95
N LYS A 70 18.35 -12.43 5.94
CA LYS A 70 19.55 -13.09 5.41
C LYS A 70 19.80 -14.45 6.11
N ASN A 71 19.66 -14.49 7.41
CA ASN A 71 19.82 -15.73 8.19
C ASN A 71 18.75 -16.77 7.85
N VAL A 72 17.49 -16.33 7.70
CA VAL A 72 16.35 -17.21 7.34
C VAL A 72 16.57 -17.83 5.97
N TYR A 73 17.01 -17.04 5.00
CA TYR A 73 17.22 -17.50 3.62
C TYR A 73 18.65 -18.00 3.34
N THR A 74 19.38 -18.39 4.38
CA THR A 74 20.71 -18.99 4.27
C THR A 74 20.63 -20.50 4.46
N THR A 75 21.18 -21.26 3.54
CA THR A 75 21.35 -22.72 3.62
C THR A 75 22.77 -23.05 4.07
N LYS A 76 22.93 -24.17 4.76
CA LYS A 76 24.23 -24.75 5.14
C LYS A 76 24.37 -26.10 4.46
N ASP A 77 25.45 -26.26 3.70
CA ASP A 77 25.84 -27.53 3.09
C ASP A 77 27.30 -27.83 3.50
N GLY A 78 27.46 -28.82 4.38
CA GLY A 78 28.73 -29.06 5.06
C GLY A 78 29.18 -27.81 5.85
N ASP A 79 30.35 -27.29 5.50
CA ASP A 79 30.90 -26.06 6.12
C ASP A 79 30.58 -24.79 5.29
N ASN A 80 29.87 -24.94 4.16
CA ASN A 80 29.55 -23.84 3.28
C ASN A 80 28.17 -23.25 3.60
N TYR A 81 28.09 -21.92 3.70
CA TYR A 81 26.84 -21.18 3.80
C TYR A 81 26.51 -20.49 2.49
N SER A 82 25.28 -20.68 2.00
CA SER A 82 24.77 -20.02 0.80
C SER A 82 23.52 -19.23 1.13
N CYS A 83 23.54 -17.92 0.90
CA CYS A 83 22.40 -17.04 1.11
C CYS A 83 21.70 -16.77 -0.22
N LEU A 84 20.39 -17.00 -0.27
CA LEU A 84 19.56 -16.71 -1.45
C LEU A 84 19.44 -15.20 -1.69
N LEU A 85 19.50 -14.38 -0.65
CA LEU A 85 19.36 -12.93 -0.77
C LEU A 85 20.66 -12.29 -1.26
N PRO A 86 20.59 -11.11 -1.93
CA PRO A 86 21.76 -10.34 -2.31
C PRO A 86 22.65 -10.04 -1.11
N LYS A 87 23.98 -10.15 -1.31
CA LYS A 87 24.97 -9.90 -0.25
C LYS A 87 24.97 -8.44 0.20
N SER A 88 24.81 -7.53 -0.75
CA SER A 88 24.79 -6.06 -0.54
C SER A 88 23.40 -5.48 -0.79
N GLY A 89 23.19 -4.28 -0.26
CA GLY A 89 21.94 -3.54 -0.38
C GLY A 89 20.87 -3.97 0.62
N GLY A 90 19.91 -3.10 0.81
CA GLY A 90 18.79 -3.27 1.71
C GLY A 90 17.54 -3.80 1.02
N LYS A 91 16.42 -3.59 1.66
CA LYS A 91 15.09 -3.93 1.15
C LYS A 91 14.29 -2.66 0.94
N LEU A 92 13.74 -2.47 -0.25
CA LEU A 92 12.78 -1.41 -0.55
C LEU A 92 11.43 -2.04 -0.92
N ALA A 93 10.41 -1.80 -0.10
CA ALA A 93 9.04 -2.14 -0.40
C ALA A 93 8.26 -0.87 -0.75
N THR A 94 7.69 -0.81 -1.95
CA THR A 94 6.85 0.31 -2.38
C THR A 94 5.43 -0.16 -2.60
N THR A 95 4.47 0.59 -2.09
CA THR A 95 3.04 0.36 -2.30
C THR A 95 2.42 1.65 -2.79
N GLN A 96 1.77 1.58 -3.94
CA GLN A 96 1.00 2.68 -4.52
C GLN A 96 -0.46 2.27 -4.57
N SER A 97 -1.35 3.15 -4.14
CA SER A 97 -2.79 2.97 -4.25
C SER A 97 -3.41 4.23 -4.82
N ASN A 98 -4.02 4.11 -5.97
CA ASN A 98 -4.68 5.17 -6.71
C ASN A 98 -6.18 4.90 -6.69
N THR A 99 -6.93 5.83 -6.10
CA THR A 99 -8.40 5.77 -6.08
C THR A 99 -8.95 6.96 -6.83
N ASP A 100 -9.77 6.68 -7.82
CA ASP A 100 -10.58 7.67 -8.55
C ASP A 100 -12.04 7.38 -8.21
N ASN A 101 -12.75 8.39 -7.73
CA ASN A 101 -14.15 8.29 -7.36
C ASN A 101 -14.92 9.43 -8.00
N TRP A 102 -16.05 9.13 -8.63
CA TRP A 102 -16.97 10.16 -9.06
C TRP A 102 -18.39 9.85 -8.63
N THR A 103 -19.13 10.88 -8.32
CA THR A 103 -20.53 10.79 -7.93
C THR A 103 -21.32 11.86 -8.68
N PHE A 104 -22.39 11.44 -9.29
CA PHE A 104 -23.39 12.33 -9.85
C PHE A 104 -24.71 12.11 -9.16
N ARG A 105 -25.31 13.19 -8.66
CA ARG A 105 -26.61 13.18 -8.01
C ARG A 105 -27.53 14.18 -8.69
N ALA A 106 -28.76 13.79 -8.97
CA ALA A 106 -29.80 14.70 -9.40
C ALA A 106 -31.05 14.48 -8.53
N GLN A 107 -31.68 15.58 -8.14
CA GLN A 107 -32.84 15.59 -7.28
C GLN A 107 -33.84 16.63 -7.78
N ALA A 108 -35.11 16.28 -7.82
CA ALA A 108 -36.21 17.19 -8.06
C ALA A 108 -37.07 17.28 -6.81
N SER A 109 -37.43 18.48 -6.39
CA SER A 109 -38.39 18.72 -5.33
C SER A 109 -39.53 19.59 -5.85
N TYR A 110 -40.75 19.17 -5.60
CA TYR A 110 -41.96 19.90 -5.95
C TYR A 110 -42.79 20.17 -4.74
N THR A 111 -43.00 21.43 -4.43
CA THR A 111 -43.80 21.90 -3.29
C THR A 111 -44.84 22.89 -3.80
N ARG A 112 -46.12 22.58 -3.63
CA ARG A 112 -47.20 23.45 -4.02
C ARG A 112 -48.47 23.29 -3.19
N THR A 113 -49.14 24.43 -2.93
CA THR A 113 -50.42 24.45 -2.24
C THR A 113 -51.55 24.71 -3.24
N PHE A 114 -52.56 23.88 -3.23
CA PHE A 114 -53.78 23.97 -4.04
C PHE A 114 -54.98 24.16 -3.13
N GLY A 115 -55.40 25.37 -2.86
CA GLY A 115 -56.48 25.67 -1.94
C GLY A 115 -56.11 25.20 -0.51
N LYS A 116 -56.83 24.17 0.00
CA LYS A 116 -56.55 23.57 1.34
C LYS A 116 -55.58 22.42 1.32
N HIS A 117 -55.08 21.99 0.16
CA HIS A 117 -54.18 20.86 0.00
C HIS A 117 -52.75 21.34 -0.28
N ALA A 118 -51.80 20.87 0.51
CA ALA A 118 -50.38 21.04 0.27
C ALA A 118 -49.79 19.72 -0.26
N VAL A 119 -49.02 19.81 -1.34
CA VAL A 119 -48.30 18.68 -1.94
C VAL A 119 -46.82 18.97 -1.85
N ASP A 120 -46.07 18.03 -1.28
CA ASP A 120 -44.62 18.04 -1.22
C ASP A 120 -44.08 16.70 -1.69
N VAL A 121 -43.31 16.71 -2.77
CA VAL A 121 -42.75 15.51 -3.40
C VAL A 121 -41.28 15.71 -3.67
N ILE A 122 -40.47 14.72 -3.30
CA ILE A 122 -39.02 14.68 -3.59
C ILE A 122 -38.72 13.37 -4.32
N GLY A 123 -37.98 13.46 -5.42
CA GLY A 123 -37.46 12.32 -6.14
C GLY A 123 -36.05 12.59 -6.64
N GLY A 124 -35.23 11.57 -6.73
CA GLY A 124 -33.87 11.75 -7.22
C GLY A 124 -33.16 10.43 -7.46
N PHE A 125 -31.98 10.54 -8.01
CA PHE A 125 -31.09 9.41 -8.23
C PHE A 125 -29.63 9.81 -8.01
N GLU A 126 -28.79 8.81 -7.70
CA GLU A 126 -27.35 8.96 -7.55
C GLU A 126 -26.64 7.85 -8.31
N PHE A 127 -25.63 8.24 -9.07
CA PHE A 127 -24.64 7.33 -9.64
C PHE A 127 -23.30 7.56 -8.98
N ARG A 128 -22.64 6.46 -8.64
CA ARG A 128 -21.29 6.49 -8.05
C ARG A 128 -20.45 5.39 -8.70
N GLU A 129 -19.22 5.75 -9.06
CA GLU A 129 -18.20 4.79 -9.47
C GLU A 129 -16.94 5.04 -8.65
N THR A 130 -16.36 3.97 -8.14
CA THR A 130 -15.07 3.99 -7.45
C THR A 130 -14.13 3.03 -8.16
N ARG A 131 -13.00 3.55 -8.63
CA ARG A 131 -11.95 2.76 -9.28
C ARG A 131 -10.69 2.79 -8.43
N ILE A 132 -10.25 1.63 -7.99
CA ILE A 132 -9.04 1.47 -7.19
C ILE A 132 -8.01 0.70 -8.01
N LYS A 133 -6.79 1.24 -8.11
CA LYS A 133 -5.63 0.58 -8.72
C LYS A 133 -4.50 0.58 -7.71
N GLY A 134 -3.97 -0.61 -7.40
CA GLY A 134 -2.85 -0.78 -6.49
C GLY A 134 -1.69 -1.47 -7.18
N THR A 135 -0.48 -1.06 -6.81
CA THR A 135 0.77 -1.72 -7.21
C THR A 135 1.65 -1.87 -5.98
N ARG A 136 2.22 -3.04 -5.84
CA ARG A 136 3.18 -3.33 -4.77
C ARG A 136 4.44 -3.94 -5.38
N ASN A 137 5.59 -3.35 -5.06
CA ASN A 137 6.89 -3.84 -5.48
C ASN A 137 7.75 -4.11 -4.24
N LEU A 138 8.57 -5.15 -4.33
CA LEU A 138 9.61 -5.45 -3.36
C LEU A 138 10.93 -5.57 -4.11
N MET A 139 11.90 -4.79 -3.71
CA MET A 139 13.27 -4.83 -4.23
C MET A 139 14.19 -5.27 -3.10
N LEU A 140 14.95 -6.33 -3.34
CA LEU A 140 16.01 -6.82 -2.47
C LEU A 140 17.36 -6.47 -3.09
N GLY A 141 18.34 -6.11 -2.26
CA GLY A 141 19.62 -5.59 -2.74
C GLY A 141 19.54 -4.16 -3.25
N TYR A 142 18.60 -3.37 -2.75
CA TYR A 142 18.44 -1.97 -3.11
C TYR A 142 19.46 -1.09 -2.37
N ASP A 143 20.13 -0.21 -3.11
CA ASP A 143 21.02 0.81 -2.57
C ASP A 143 20.32 2.17 -2.62
N ASP A 144 20.06 2.74 -1.44
CA ASP A 144 19.34 4.02 -1.31
C ASP A 144 20.18 5.22 -1.77
N GLN A 145 21.52 5.12 -1.72
CA GLN A 145 22.42 6.21 -2.15
C GLN A 145 22.45 6.34 -3.66
N ASN A 146 22.56 5.21 -4.35
CA ASN A 146 22.64 5.16 -5.81
C ASN A 146 21.27 4.95 -6.46
N GLN A 147 20.24 4.71 -5.68
CA GLN A 147 18.88 4.37 -6.14
C GLN A 147 18.88 3.19 -7.13
N ALA A 148 19.81 2.28 -6.94
CA ALA A 148 20.04 1.15 -7.82
C ALA A 148 19.73 -0.17 -7.09
N GLN A 149 19.32 -1.17 -7.85
CA GLN A 149 19.13 -2.53 -7.35
C GLN A 149 20.32 -3.38 -7.79
N ALA A 150 20.80 -4.27 -6.90
CA ALA A 150 21.83 -5.24 -7.26
C ALA A 150 21.38 -6.09 -8.46
N THR A 151 22.32 -6.44 -9.34
CA THR A 151 22.07 -7.16 -10.61
C THR A 151 21.44 -8.54 -10.39
N THR A 152 21.64 -9.14 -9.23
CA THR A 152 20.97 -10.38 -8.81
C THR A 152 19.72 -10.04 -8.01
N SER A 153 18.61 -9.84 -8.70
CA SER A 153 17.31 -9.70 -8.04
C SER A 153 16.72 -11.07 -7.76
N VAL A 154 16.37 -11.31 -6.51
CA VAL A 154 15.58 -12.49 -6.10
C VAL A 154 14.12 -12.18 -6.33
N SER A 155 13.44 -13.02 -7.10
CA SER A 155 12.01 -12.85 -7.35
C SER A 155 11.16 -13.34 -6.16
N TYR A 156 9.91 -12.88 -6.08
CA TYR A 156 8.94 -13.44 -5.13
C TYR A 156 8.72 -14.94 -5.30
N VAL A 157 8.83 -15.43 -6.53
CA VAL A 157 8.67 -16.85 -6.85
C VAL A 157 9.80 -17.66 -6.24
N ASP A 158 11.03 -17.15 -6.31
CA ASP A 158 12.20 -17.81 -5.72
C ASP A 158 12.11 -17.87 -4.22
N LEU A 159 11.69 -16.77 -3.55
CA LEU A 159 11.46 -16.73 -2.13
C LEU A 159 10.37 -17.72 -1.71
N ALA A 160 9.23 -17.71 -2.40
CA ALA A 160 8.12 -18.61 -2.10
C ALA A 160 8.48 -20.09 -2.32
N ASN A 161 9.29 -20.40 -3.33
CA ASN A 161 9.77 -21.76 -3.57
C ASN A 161 10.73 -22.19 -2.46
N PHE A 162 11.63 -21.32 -2.04
CA PHE A 162 12.55 -21.59 -0.94
C PHE A 162 11.81 -21.82 0.39
N GLU A 163 10.81 -21.00 0.70
CA GLU A 163 9.98 -21.14 1.91
C GLU A 163 9.21 -22.45 1.99
N ARG A 164 8.92 -23.07 0.84
CA ARG A 164 8.26 -24.40 0.76
C ARG A 164 9.23 -25.56 0.94
N THR A 165 10.54 -25.31 1.05
CA THR A 165 11.51 -26.39 1.20
C THR A 165 11.51 -26.91 2.64
N PRO A 166 11.69 -28.23 2.85
CA PRO A 166 11.83 -28.79 4.20
C PRO A 166 13.01 -28.20 4.99
N PHE A 167 14.00 -27.71 4.29
CA PHE A 167 15.18 -27.06 4.86
C PHE A 167 14.84 -25.73 5.52
N PHE A 168 14.03 -24.91 4.88
CA PHE A 168 13.55 -23.64 5.44
C PHE A 168 12.81 -23.85 6.77
N CYS A 169 11.87 -24.81 6.81
CA CYS A 169 11.12 -25.13 8.02
C CYS A 169 12.04 -25.58 9.16
N LYS A 170 13.06 -26.41 8.89
CA LYS A 170 14.03 -26.84 9.90
C LYS A 170 14.86 -25.68 10.43
N ASN A 171 15.30 -24.78 9.55
CA ASN A 171 16.06 -23.60 9.95
C ASN A 171 15.23 -22.62 10.81
N LEU A 172 13.96 -22.45 10.48
CA LEU A 172 13.06 -21.60 11.24
C LEU A 172 12.87 -22.13 12.66
N LEU A 173 12.56 -23.41 12.79
CA LEU A 173 12.37 -24.09 14.09
C LEU A 173 13.65 -24.11 14.94
N ALA A 174 14.82 -24.34 14.32
CA ALA A 174 16.10 -24.32 15.04
C ALA A 174 16.47 -22.93 15.57
N ARG A 175 15.90 -21.88 15.03
CA ARG A 175 16.17 -20.48 15.43
C ARG A 175 15.23 -19.96 16.50
N GLU A 176 14.00 -20.47 16.56
CA GLU A 176 13.09 -20.19 17.68
C GLU A 176 13.60 -20.73 19.02
N GLN A 177 14.52 -21.70 18.99
CA GLN A 177 15.13 -22.27 20.19
C GLN A 177 16.37 -21.51 20.71
N ILE A 178 16.79 -20.42 20.04
CA ILE A 178 17.98 -19.63 20.39
C ILE A 178 17.61 -18.34 21.17
N TYR A 179 16.33 -18.16 21.52
CA TYR A 179 15.83 -17.03 22.33
C TYR A 179 15.55 -17.45 23.75
#